data_6ae2d39d9fee0ee89896a142f40d2004
#
_entry.id   6ae2d39d9fee0ee89896a142f40d2004
#
_cell.length_a   1.000
_cell.length_b   1.000
_cell.length_c   1.000
_cell.angle_alpha   90.00
_cell.angle_beta   90.00
_cell.angle_gamma   90.00
#
_symmetry.space_group_name_H-M   'P 1'
#
loop_
_entity.id
_entity.type
_entity.pdbx_description
1 polymer ?
#
loop_
_entity_poly.entity_id
_entity_poly.type
_entity_poly.pdbx_seq_one_letter_code
_entity_poly.pdbx_strand_id
1 'polypeptide(L)'
;MKSRVWLVAAAFGFVACDRQTVAFPDDPVGPSPPAVFTLSFAPAGVLGGRATTGTVRLTLPAPSGGIQVVLSGGDGAAVVPPVVAVAPGADTVTFPVATTAVDADRDLVIRASTPVRSIDGVLPVWAVLPLFFSYVSEPGDVIGRGRIGRLIGTNTTFRGHCRASEVLFQLTSVESWSLRIGAPEGQPIRVGAYEDAVRIPDRTHPVLDVAGQSGCGRITGRFDVHEADISSNGAVIDRFWATFEQHCDGAAAALRGDIRVTGLSQAPSVGNFCYR
;
A
#
# COMPACT_ATOMS: atom_id res chain seq x y z
N MET A 1 -89.39 50.16 -53.74
CA MET A 1 -88.04 49.58 -54.05
C MET A 1 -87.50 49.00 -52.76
N LYS A 2 -87.44 47.65 -52.62
CA LYS A 2 -87.06 46.97 -51.41
C LYS A 2 -85.69 46.28 -51.65
N SER A 3 -84.66 46.77 -50.99
CA SER A 3 -83.32 46.20 -51.05
C SER A 3 -83.19 45.08 -50.07
N ARG A 4 -82.86 43.89 -50.55
CA ARG A 4 -82.54 42.69 -49.69
C ARG A 4 -81.07 42.65 -49.41
N VAL A 5 -80.73 42.71 -48.17
CA VAL A 5 -79.34 42.44 -47.67
C VAL A 5 -79.20 40.97 -47.38
N TRP A 6 -78.24 40.34 -48.02
CA TRP A 6 -77.88 38.98 -47.70
C TRP A 6 -76.70 38.94 -46.65
N LEU A 7 -77.02 38.31 -45.52
CA LEU A 7 -75.99 38.02 -44.51
C LEU A 7 -75.24 36.73 -44.90
N VAL A 8 -73.95 36.84 -45.13
CA VAL A 8 -73.11 35.67 -45.32
C VAL A 8 -72.57 35.33 -43.93
N ALA A 9 -72.94 34.18 -43.42
CA ALA A 9 -72.39 33.61 -42.18
C ALA A 9 -71.09 32.87 -42.51
N ALA A 10 -69.98 33.39 -42.06
CA ALA A 10 -68.68 32.70 -42.13
C ALA A 10 -68.59 31.71 -40.98
N ALA A 11 -68.56 30.40 -41.28
CA ALA A 11 -68.27 29.35 -40.30
C ALA A 11 -66.75 29.25 -40.06
N PHE A 12 -66.36 29.68 -38.91
CA PHE A 12 -64.96 29.40 -38.44
C PHE A 12 -64.89 27.95 -37.96
N GLY A 13 -64.21 27.04 -38.74
CA GLY A 13 -63.89 25.74 -38.30
C GLY A 13 -62.70 25.80 -37.31
N PHE A 14 -62.94 25.45 -36.05
CA PHE A 14 -61.88 25.21 -35.10
C PHE A 14 -61.21 23.87 -35.46
N VAL A 15 -59.99 23.94 -35.98
CA VAL A 15 -59.09 22.77 -36.04
C VAL A 15 -58.60 22.52 -34.65
N ALA A 16 -59.09 21.50 -33.97
CA ALA A 16 -58.53 20.97 -32.73
C ALA A 16 -57.20 20.33 -33.06
N CYS A 17 -56.10 20.97 -32.65
CA CYS A 17 -54.79 20.31 -32.61
C CYS A 17 -54.85 19.21 -31.55
N ASP A 18 -55.02 17.96 -31.97
CA ASP A 18 -54.86 16.78 -31.16
C ASP A 18 -53.37 16.70 -30.75
N ARG A 19 -53.07 17.00 -29.48
CA ARG A 19 -51.74 16.76 -28.92
C ARG A 19 -51.60 15.25 -28.74
N GLN A 20 -51.12 14.58 -29.76
CA GLN A 20 -50.54 13.23 -29.57
C GLN A 20 -49.35 13.35 -28.62
N THR A 21 -49.59 13.03 -27.37
CA THR A 21 -48.50 12.70 -26.43
C THR A 21 -47.83 11.44 -26.96
N VAL A 22 -46.67 11.60 -27.59
CA VAL A 22 -45.77 10.49 -27.88
C VAL A 22 -45.28 10.01 -26.52
N ALA A 23 -45.90 8.97 -25.99
CA ALA A 23 -45.33 8.22 -24.86
C ALA A 23 -44.07 7.55 -25.42
N PHE A 24 -42.90 8.04 -25.03
CA PHE A 24 -41.69 7.28 -25.17
C PHE A 24 -41.90 6.05 -24.28
N PRO A 25 -41.74 4.82 -24.79
CA PRO A 25 -41.70 3.67 -23.91
C PRO A 25 -40.60 3.94 -22.90
N ASP A 26 -40.91 3.93 -21.60
CA ASP A 26 -39.93 3.81 -20.54
C ASP A 26 -39.22 2.52 -20.81
N ASP A 27 -38.11 2.61 -21.51
CA ASP A 27 -37.16 1.49 -21.59
C ASP A 27 -36.77 1.21 -20.14
N PRO A 28 -37.04 0.02 -19.59
CA PRO A 28 -36.60 -0.31 -18.25
C PRO A 28 -35.11 -0.23 -18.29
N VAL A 29 -34.52 0.86 -17.78
CA VAL A 29 -33.09 0.95 -17.53
C VAL A 29 -32.77 -0.20 -16.58
N GLY A 30 -32.32 -1.31 -17.16
CA GLY A 30 -31.89 -2.46 -16.38
C GLY A 30 -30.84 -2.01 -15.36
N PRO A 31 -30.69 -2.73 -14.25
CA PRO A 31 -29.71 -2.36 -13.24
C PRO A 31 -28.35 -2.17 -13.90
N SER A 32 -27.72 -1.03 -13.62
CA SER A 32 -26.39 -0.72 -14.18
C SER A 32 -25.42 -1.86 -13.86
N PRO A 33 -24.66 -2.35 -14.85
CA PRO A 33 -23.72 -3.44 -14.61
C PRO A 33 -22.64 -3.02 -13.62
N PRO A 34 -22.10 -3.96 -12.81
CA PRO A 34 -21.03 -3.68 -11.88
C PRO A 34 -19.80 -3.10 -12.60
N ALA A 35 -19.25 -2.03 -12.04
CA ALA A 35 -18.06 -1.37 -12.55
C ALA A 35 -16.94 -1.42 -11.52
N VAL A 36 -15.69 -1.31 -11.94
CA VAL A 36 -14.55 -1.19 -11.02
C VAL A 36 -14.70 0.12 -10.25
N PHE A 37 -14.66 0.04 -8.91
CA PHE A 37 -14.78 1.18 -7.99
C PHE A 37 -13.44 1.60 -7.41
N THR A 38 -12.67 0.64 -6.88
CA THR A 38 -11.32 0.88 -6.36
C THR A 38 -10.34 -0.19 -6.82
N LEU A 39 -9.08 0.23 -6.95
CA LEU A 39 -7.91 -0.64 -7.07
C LEU A 39 -6.91 -0.19 -6.02
N SER A 40 -6.50 -1.09 -5.15
CA SER A 40 -5.56 -0.82 -4.06
C SER A 40 -4.52 -1.94 -3.95
N PHE A 41 -3.42 -1.66 -3.26
CA PHE A 41 -2.33 -2.61 -3.05
C PHE A 41 -2.01 -2.72 -1.56
N ALA A 42 -1.64 -3.92 -1.11
CA ALA A 42 -1.25 -4.18 0.27
C ALA A 42 -0.01 -5.11 0.29
N PRO A 43 1.18 -4.58 0.64
CA PRO A 43 1.52 -3.19 0.97
C PRO A 43 1.32 -2.24 -0.21
N ALA A 44 1.03 -0.96 0.08
CA ALA A 44 0.74 0.08 -0.90
C ALA A 44 1.97 0.58 -1.69
N GLY A 45 3.17 0.14 -1.33
CA GLY A 45 4.43 0.35 -2.02
C GLY A 45 5.39 -0.76 -1.65
N VAL A 46 6.31 -1.13 -2.55
CA VAL A 46 7.23 -2.26 -2.37
C VAL A 46 8.61 -1.96 -2.92
N LEU A 47 9.61 -2.65 -2.39
CA LEU A 47 10.92 -2.72 -3.04
C LEU A 47 10.85 -3.56 -4.31
N GLY A 48 11.57 -3.15 -5.34
CA GLY A 48 11.69 -3.92 -6.58
C GLY A 48 12.18 -5.34 -6.29
N GLY A 49 11.51 -6.33 -6.89
CA GLY A 49 11.71 -7.75 -6.61
C GLY A 49 10.83 -8.31 -5.49
N ARG A 50 10.05 -7.48 -4.78
CA ARG A 50 9.07 -7.93 -3.78
C ARG A 50 7.68 -8.02 -4.37
N ALA A 51 6.88 -8.94 -3.84
CA ALA A 51 5.48 -9.08 -4.23
C ALA A 51 4.57 -8.23 -3.34
N THR A 52 3.42 -7.85 -3.90
CA THR A 52 2.29 -7.27 -3.16
C THR A 52 0.99 -7.91 -3.61
N THR A 53 -0.09 -7.62 -2.91
CA THR A 53 -1.43 -8.08 -3.27
C THR A 53 -2.25 -6.90 -3.76
N GLY A 54 -2.76 -7.00 -4.98
CA GLY A 54 -3.76 -6.08 -5.51
C GLY A 54 -5.17 -6.50 -5.09
N THR A 55 -6.03 -5.51 -4.86
CA THR A 55 -7.45 -5.70 -4.54
C THR A 55 -8.28 -4.82 -5.45
N VAL A 56 -9.17 -5.44 -6.23
CA VAL A 56 -10.23 -4.76 -6.99
C VAL A 56 -11.52 -4.84 -6.22
N ARG A 57 -12.22 -3.72 -6.07
CA ARG A 57 -13.58 -3.67 -5.57
C ARG A 57 -14.51 -3.11 -6.64
N LEU A 58 -15.70 -3.70 -6.75
CA LEU A 58 -16.76 -3.29 -7.67
C LEU A 58 -17.75 -2.33 -6.97
N THR A 59 -18.51 -1.61 -7.77
CA THR A 59 -19.63 -0.74 -7.30
C THR A 59 -20.80 -1.54 -6.75
N LEU A 60 -20.99 -2.76 -7.26
CA LEU A 60 -22.09 -3.67 -6.92
C LEU A 60 -21.56 -5.11 -6.94
N PRO A 61 -22.21 -6.05 -6.21
CA PRO A 61 -21.88 -7.46 -6.30
C PRO A 61 -21.97 -7.99 -7.73
N ALA A 62 -21.09 -8.91 -8.08
CA ALA A 62 -21.06 -9.57 -9.38
C ALA A 62 -22.33 -10.37 -9.61
N PRO A 63 -22.86 -10.41 -10.86
CA PRO A 63 -24.04 -11.18 -11.23
C PRO A 63 -23.82 -12.69 -11.07
N SER A 64 -24.86 -13.49 -11.27
CA SER A 64 -24.83 -14.95 -11.09
C SER A 64 -23.78 -15.66 -11.97
N GLY A 65 -23.33 -15.04 -13.06
CA GLY A 65 -22.21 -15.54 -13.90
C GLY A 65 -20.83 -15.07 -13.47
N GLY A 66 -20.73 -14.25 -12.41
CA GLY A 66 -19.49 -13.55 -12.05
C GLY A 66 -19.19 -12.39 -13.01
N ILE A 67 -18.05 -11.73 -12.81
CA ILE A 67 -17.54 -10.71 -13.73
C ILE A 67 -16.02 -10.83 -13.88
N GLN A 68 -15.54 -10.67 -15.10
CA GLN A 68 -14.13 -10.63 -15.39
C GLN A 68 -13.62 -9.19 -15.33
N VAL A 69 -12.52 -8.98 -14.64
CA VAL A 69 -11.78 -7.72 -14.61
C VAL A 69 -10.46 -7.93 -15.34
N VAL A 70 -10.25 -7.17 -16.39
CA VAL A 70 -9.00 -7.16 -17.17
C VAL A 70 -8.00 -6.28 -16.44
N LEU A 71 -6.79 -6.80 -16.22
CA LEU A 71 -5.68 -6.08 -15.60
C LEU A 71 -4.60 -5.85 -16.65
N SER A 72 -3.97 -4.67 -16.60
CA SER A 72 -2.86 -4.32 -17.49
C SER A 72 -1.97 -3.25 -16.83
N GLY A 73 -0.78 -3.02 -17.42
CA GLY A 73 0.17 -2.02 -16.92
C GLY A 73 1.36 -2.66 -16.22
N GLY A 74 2.01 -1.88 -15.32
CA GLY A 74 3.21 -2.31 -14.59
C GLY A 74 4.51 -2.08 -15.34
N ASP A 75 4.46 -1.56 -16.58
CA ASP A 75 5.60 -1.07 -17.37
C ASP A 75 6.83 -2.00 -17.35
N GLY A 76 6.59 -3.32 -17.41
CA GLY A 76 7.61 -4.37 -17.37
C GLY A 76 8.26 -4.60 -16.00
N ALA A 77 8.04 -3.71 -15.03
CA ALA A 77 8.57 -3.83 -13.67
C ALA A 77 7.57 -4.42 -12.67
N ALA A 78 6.30 -4.56 -13.06
CA ALA A 78 5.32 -5.36 -12.32
C ALA A 78 4.58 -6.30 -13.27
N VAL A 79 4.31 -7.50 -12.78
CA VAL A 79 3.55 -8.54 -13.46
C VAL A 79 2.26 -8.77 -12.71
N VAL A 80 1.14 -8.62 -13.41
CA VAL A 80 -0.21 -8.92 -12.90
C VAL A 80 -0.85 -10.00 -13.77
N PRO A 81 -1.77 -10.82 -13.25
CA PRO A 81 -2.57 -11.70 -14.07
C PRO A 81 -3.38 -10.86 -15.07
N PRO A 82 -3.50 -11.27 -16.34
CA PRO A 82 -4.19 -10.46 -17.37
C PRO A 82 -5.69 -10.31 -17.07
N VAL A 83 -6.28 -11.27 -16.37
CA VAL A 83 -7.71 -11.28 -16.00
C VAL A 83 -7.87 -11.89 -14.62
N VAL A 84 -8.76 -11.31 -13.83
CA VAL A 84 -9.21 -11.87 -12.55
C VAL A 84 -10.74 -11.95 -12.54
N ALA A 85 -11.28 -13.03 -11.98
CA ALA A 85 -12.72 -13.26 -11.91
C ALA A 85 -13.24 -12.89 -10.51
N VAL A 86 -14.22 -12.00 -10.46
CA VAL A 86 -15.02 -11.74 -9.24
C VAL A 86 -16.14 -12.80 -9.21
N ALA A 87 -16.19 -13.58 -8.14
CA ALA A 87 -17.17 -14.64 -7.99
C ALA A 87 -18.61 -14.09 -7.92
N PRO A 88 -19.62 -14.87 -8.33
CA PRO A 88 -21.02 -14.46 -8.21
C PRO A 88 -21.35 -14.01 -6.78
N GLY A 89 -22.01 -12.85 -6.66
CA GLY A 89 -22.40 -12.26 -5.38
C GLY A 89 -21.28 -11.57 -4.59
N ALA A 90 -20.01 -11.72 -4.99
CA ALA A 90 -18.90 -10.97 -4.40
C ALA A 90 -18.75 -9.59 -5.06
N ASP A 91 -18.23 -8.62 -4.31
CA ASP A 91 -17.89 -7.29 -4.82
C ASP A 91 -16.36 -7.05 -4.84
N THR A 92 -15.58 -8.02 -4.43
CA THR A 92 -14.13 -7.88 -4.24
C THR A 92 -13.39 -9.12 -4.76
N VAL A 93 -12.20 -8.89 -5.34
CA VAL A 93 -11.24 -9.93 -5.70
C VAL A 93 -9.82 -9.46 -5.43
N THR A 94 -8.98 -10.35 -4.95
CA THR A 94 -7.54 -10.12 -4.76
C THR A 94 -6.73 -10.84 -5.83
N PHE A 95 -5.55 -10.31 -6.14
CA PHE A 95 -4.62 -10.91 -7.09
C PHE A 95 -3.17 -10.63 -6.71
N PRO A 96 -2.24 -11.53 -7.05
CA PRO A 96 -0.82 -11.29 -6.81
C PRO A 96 -0.26 -10.27 -7.81
N VAL A 97 0.65 -9.42 -7.31
CA VAL A 97 1.47 -8.52 -8.10
C VAL A 97 2.92 -8.83 -7.80
N ALA A 98 3.63 -9.39 -8.76
CA ALA A 98 5.07 -9.62 -8.65
C ALA A 98 5.81 -8.42 -9.25
N THR A 99 6.88 -7.94 -8.59
CA THR A 99 7.72 -6.87 -9.14
C THR A 99 9.12 -7.38 -9.44
N THR A 100 9.81 -6.71 -10.37
CA THR A 100 11.23 -6.94 -10.66
C THR A 100 12.08 -5.87 -9.96
N ALA A 101 13.37 -6.15 -9.78
CA ALA A 101 14.31 -5.13 -9.30
C ALA A 101 14.32 -3.93 -10.26
N VAL A 102 14.40 -2.74 -9.70
CA VAL A 102 14.47 -1.47 -10.45
C VAL A 102 15.69 -0.69 -10.02
N ASP A 103 16.33 0.01 -10.96
CA ASP A 103 17.54 0.80 -10.71
C ASP A 103 17.26 2.17 -10.08
N ALA A 104 16.02 2.65 -10.24
CA ALA A 104 15.51 3.89 -9.67
C ALA A 104 14.06 3.71 -9.23
N ASP A 105 13.61 4.54 -8.29
CA ASP A 105 12.22 4.54 -7.84
C ASP A 105 11.27 4.84 -9.00
N ARG A 106 10.17 4.09 -9.06
CA ARG A 106 9.16 4.20 -10.13
C ARG A 106 7.76 4.07 -9.54
N ASP A 107 6.86 4.90 -10.04
CA ASP A 107 5.43 4.75 -9.82
C ASP A 107 4.84 3.95 -10.99
N LEU A 108 4.48 2.70 -10.73
CA LEU A 108 3.90 1.82 -11.75
C LEU A 108 2.39 1.98 -11.76
N VAL A 109 1.86 2.27 -12.94
CA VAL A 109 0.41 2.35 -13.14
C VAL A 109 -0.12 0.97 -13.54
N ILE A 110 -1.05 0.47 -12.74
CA ILE A 110 -1.80 -0.77 -13.03
C ILE A 110 -3.25 -0.36 -13.26
N ARG A 111 -3.81 -0.83 -14.37
CA ARG A 111 -5.18 -0.53 -14.78
C ARG A 111 -6.06 -1.75 -14.55
N ALA A 112 -7.22 -1.54 -13.93
CA ALA A 112 -8.29 -2.53 -13.81
C ALA A 112 -9.50 -2.06 -14.61
N SER A 113 -10.02 -2.94 -15.47
CA SER A 113 -11.08 -2.60 -16.43
C SER A 113 -12.20 -3.61 -16.42
N THR A 114 -13.43 -3.10 -16.44
CA THR A 114 -14.64 -3.83 -16.86
C THR A 114 -15.17 -3.20 -18.14
N PRO A 115 -16.14 -3.79 -18.86
CA PRO A 115 -16.75 -3.16 -20.04
C PRO A 115 -17.32 -1.76 -19.78
N VAL A 116 -17.64 -1.44 -18.53
CA VAL A 116 -18.31 -0.18 -18.13
C VAL A 116 -17.32 0.89 -17.70
N ARG A 117 -16.22 0.51 -17.03
CA ARG A 117 -15.30 1.46 -16.41
C ARG A 117 -13.91 0.88 -16.23
N SER A 118 -12.93 1.75 -16.37
CA SER A 118 -11.53 1.47 -16.02
C SER A 118 -11.07 2.45 -14.93
N ILE A 119 -10.21 1.97 -14.04
CA ILE A 119 -9.50 2.81 -13.08
C ILE A 119 -8.02 2.44 -13.07
N ASP A 120 -7.20 3.40 -12.72
CA ASP A 120 -5.76 3.23 -12.53
C ASP A 120 -5.43 3.23 -11.03
N GLY A 121 -4.59 2.29 -10.61
CA GLY A 121 -3.96 2.26 -9.31
C GLY A 121 -2.47 2.50 -9.47
N VAL A 122 -1.88 3.31 -8.61
CA VAL A 122 -0.44 3.57 -8.60
C VAL A 122 0.21 2.68 -7.54
N LEU A 123 1.22 1.93 -7.96
CA LEU A 123 2.07 1.12 -7.10
C LEU A 123 3.49 1.71 -7.11
N PRO A 124 3.94 2.39 -6.05
CA PRO A 124 5.33 2.77 -5.87
C PRO A 124 6.22 1.54 -5.78
N VAL A 125 7.21 1.45 -6.66
CA VAL A 125 8.25 0.41 -6.64
C VAL A 125 9.60 1.10 -6.48
N TRP A 126 10.31 0.75 -5.41
CA TRP A 126 11.54 1.42 -5.01
C TRP A 126 12.77 0.61 -5.38
N ALA A 127 13.81 1.29 -5.82
CA ALA A 127 15.12 0.68 -6.02
C ALA A 127 15.72 0.24 -4.68
N VAL A 128 16.43 -0.89 -4.70
CA VAL A 128 17.21 -1.35 -3.54
C VAL A 128 18.51 -0.56 -3.47
N LEU A 129 18.61 0.33 -2.49
CA LEU A 129 19.83 1.13 -2.25
C LEU A 129 20.64 0.54 -1.09
N PRO A 130 21.95 0.83 -1.02
CA PRO A 130 22.82 0.30 0.05
C PRO A 130 22.42 0.76 1.46
N LEU A 131 21.88 1.99 1.57
CA LEU A 131 21.39 2.57 2.82
C LEU A 131 19.99 3.09 2.58
N PHE A 132 18.98 2.39 3.07
CA PHE A 132 17.61 2.86 3.03
C PHE A 132 16.78 2.34 4.21
N PHE A 133 15.75 3.07 4.51
CA PHE A 133 14.63 2.68 5.35
C PHE A 133 13.34 3.08 4.67
N SER A 134 12.43 2.16 4.53
CA SER A 134 11.10 2.45 4.02
C SER A 134 10.04 1.94 4.96
N TYR A 135 8.90 2.61 4.99
CA TYR A 135 7.78 2.19 5.80
C TYR A 135 6.44 2.48 5.12
N VAL A 136 5.48 1.63 5.45
CA VAL A 136 4.06 1.78 5.13
C VAL A 136 3.32 1.70 6.45
N SER A 137 2.60 2.76 6.79
CA SER A 137 1.82 2.87 8.01
C SER A 137 0.34 2.78 7.65
N GLU A 138 -0.39 1.92 8.33
CA GLU A 138 -1.84 1.84 8.19
C GLU A 138 -2.53 3.02 8.87
N PRO A 139 -3.71 3.44 8.39
CA PRO A 139 -4.53 4.42 9.09
C PRO A 139 -4.82 3.96 10.53
N GLY A 140 -4.46 4.79 11.51
CA GLY A 140 -4.59 4.45 12.93
C GLY A 140 -3.28 4.03 13.61
N ASP A 141 -2.22 3.71 12.85
CA ASP A 141 -0.88 3.58 13.43
C ASP A 141 -0.35 4.95 13.87
N VAL A 142 0.07 5.04 15.14
CA VAL A 142 0.50 6.31 15.77
C VAL A 142 1.93 6.70 15.42
N ILE A 143 2.75 5.79 14.91
CA ILE A 143 4.15 6.03 14.56
C ILE A 143 4.27 6.65 13.19
N GLY A 144 3.83 5.95 12.14
CA GLY A 144 3.88 6.43 10.75
C GLY A 144 2.67 7.27 10.35
N ARG A 145 1.59 7.27 11.16
CA ARG A 145 0.38 8.10 11.01
C ARG A 145 -0.31 7.95 9.66
N GLY A 146 -0.44 6.70 9.19
CA GLY A 146 -1.06 6.39 7.92
C GLY A 146 -0.26 6.81 6.69
N ARG A 147 1.04 7.12 6.85
CA ARG A 147 1.91 7.60 5.77
C ARG A 147 2.76 6.47 5.19
N ILE A 148 3.23 6.71 3.99
CA ILE A 148 4.31 5.95 3.36
C ILE A 148 5.53 6.84 3.34
N GLY A 149 6.69 6.30 3.72
CA GLY A 149 7.92 7.07 3.73
C GLY A 149 9.12 6.24 3.32
N ARG A 150 10.17 6.96 2.88
CA ARG A 150 11.45 6.39 2.52
C ARG A 150 12.57 7.36 2.83
N LEU A 151 13.57 6.85 3.53
CA LEU A 151 14.80 7.53 3.88
C LEU A 151 15.97 6.81 3.21
N ILE A 152 16.83 7.56 2.54
CA ILE A 152 17.97 7.02 1.78
C ILE A 152 19.27 7.69 2.21
N GLY A 153 20.40 7.03 2.02
CA GLY A 153 21.71 7.52 2.46
C GLY A 153 22.15 8.85 1.85
N THR A 154 21.51 9.34 0.78
CA THR A 154 21.82 10.63 0.18
C THR A 154 21.19 11.81 0.89
N ASN A 155 20.10 11.62 1.65
CA ASN A 155 19.36 12.66 2.34
C ASN A 155 19.14 12.37 3.84
N THR A 156 19.70 11.27 4.33
CA THR A 156 19.52 10.79 5.70
C THR A 156 20.85 10.32 6.25
N THR A 157 21.18 10.76 7.45
CA THR A 157 22.31 10.19 8.19
C THR A 157 21.88 8.89 8.85
N PHE A 158 22.52 7.80 8.48
CA PHE A 158 22.35 6.50 9.12
C PHE A 158 23.47 6.29 10.14
N ARG A 159 23.09 5.97 11.37
CA ARG A 159 24.00 5.55 12.41
C ARG A 159 23.55 4.19 12.93
N GLY A 160 24.47 3.27 13.11
CA GLY A 160 24.16 1.94 13.63
C GLY A 160 24.96 1.68 14.90
N HIS A 161 24.32 0.99 15.81
CA HIS A 161 24.92 0.46 17.02
C HIS A 161 24.55 -1.02 17.08
N CYS A 162 25.52 -1.88 17.32
CA CYS A 162 25.22 -3.30 17.44
C CYS A 162 25.75 -3.86 18.76
N ARG A 163 24.96 -4.78 19.27
CA ARG A 163 25.35 -5.75 20.29
C ARG A 163 25.26 -7.13 19.65
N ALA A 164 25.81 -8.13 20.29
CA ALA A 164 25.75 -9.49 19.74
C ALA A 164 24.31 -9.97 19.44
N SER A 165 23.33 -9.50 20.22
CA SER A 165 21.94 -9.90 20.12
C SER A 165 21.05 -8.92 19.37
N GLU A 166 21.48 -7.68 19.12
CA GLU A 166 20.61 -6.62 18.58
C GLU A 166 21.36 -5.59 17.76
N VAL A 167 20.67 -4.96 16.83
CA VAL A 167 21.10 -3.76 16.12
C VAL A 167 20.16 -2.60 16.47
N LEU A 168 20.73 -1.42 16.64
CA LEU A 168 20.00 -0.17 16.82
C LEU A 168 20.42 0.79 15.71
N PHE A 169 19.46 1.22 14.90
CA PHE A 169 19.69 2.25 13.88
C PHE A 169 19.06 3.57 14.33
N GLN A 170 19.81 4.64 14.14
CA GLN A 170 19.32 6.01 14.25
C GLN A 170 19.41 6.68 12.89
N LEU A 171 18.30 7.16 12.40
CA LEU A 171 18.16 7.79 11.10
C LEU A 171 17.76 9.25 11.34
N THR A 172 18.55 10.17 10.81
CA THR A 172 18.34 11.60 10.99
C THR A 172 18.25 12.29 9.64
N SER A 173 17.08 12.85 9.36
CA SER A 173 16.78 13.71 8.21
C SER A 173 15.91 14.88 8.70
N VAL A 174 14.93 15.32 7.92
CA VAL A 174 13.85 16.22 8.41
C VAL A 174 12.97 15.52 9.46
N GLU A 175 12.91 14.20 9.44
CA GLU A 175 12.31 13.35 10.47
C GLU A 175 13.40 12.45 11.06
N SER A 176 13.30 12.18 12.35
CA SER A 176 14.21 11.26 13.04
C SER A 176 13.48 9.95 13.32
N TRP A 177 14.17 8.84 13.07
CA TRP A 177 13.69 7.50 13.34
C TRP A 177 14.72 6.72 14.15
N SER A 178 14.23 5.83 15.00
CA SER A 178 15.05 4.82 15.67
C SER A 178 14.44 3.45 15.42
N LEU A 179 15.29 2.48 15.11
CA LEU A 179 14.90 1.08 14.89
C LEU A 179 15.79 0.21 15.76
N ARG A 180 15.19 -0.55 16.66
CA ARG A 180 15.84 -1.56 17.46
C ARG A 180 15.31 -2.92 17.05
N ILE A 181 16.19 -3.80 16.57
CA ILE A 181 15.84 -5.12 16.06
C ILE A 181 16.86 -6.12 16.64
N GLY A 182 16.37 -7.21 17.25
CA GLY A 182 17.28 -8.17 17.83
C GLY A 182 16.64 -9.49 18.21
N ALA A 183 17.49 -10.50 18.38
CA ALA A 183 17.13 -11.82 18.85
C ALA A 183 16.71 -11.79 20.34
N PRO A 184 16.10 -12.86 20.87
CA PRO A 184 15.89 -13.03 22.30
C PRO A 184 17.19 -12.85 23.09
N GLU A 185 17.05 -12.42 24.34
CA GLU A 185 18.19 -12.08 25.20
C GLU A 185 19.22 -13.23 25.31
N GLY A 186 20.47 -12.89 25.05
CA GLY A 186 21.60 -13.84 25.07
C GLY A 186 21.79 -14.63 23.78
N GLN A 187 20.94 -14.48 22.77
CA GLN A 187 21.09 -15.11 21.47
C GLN A 187 21.65 -14.10 20.45
N PRO A 188 22.57 -14.50 19.56
CA PRO A 188 23.02 -13.63 18.48
C PRO A 188 21.92 -13.50 17.43
N ILE A 189 21.78 -12.29 16.86
CA ILE A 189 20.89 -12.07 15.71
C ILE A 189 21.44 -12.82 14.48
N ARG A 190 20.55 -13.52 13.77
CA ARG A 190 20.87 -14.33 12.59
C ARG A 190 19.80 -14.14 11.52
N VAL A 191 20.11 -14.58 10.31
CA VAL A 191 19.10 -14.70 9.24
C VAL A 191 17.98 -15.65 9.68
N GLY A 192 16.73 -15.21 9.52
CA GLY A 192 15.55 -15.98 9.88
C GLY A 192 14.37 -15.11 10.31
N ALA A 193 13.23 -15.77 10.57
CA ALA A 193 12.01 -15.16 11.06
C ALA A 193 12.01 -15.08 12.60
N TYR A 194 11.51 -14.00 13.13
CA TYR A 194 11.40 -13.69 14.54
C TYR A 194 9.94 -13.27 14.84
N GLU A 195 9.19 -14.19 15.40
CA GLU A 195 7.79 -13.98 15.77
C GLU A 195 7.67 -13.47 17.21
N ASP A 196 6.50 -12.94 17.57
CA ASP A 196 6.16 -12.47 18.92
C ASP A 196 7.13 -11.44 19.50
N ALA A 197 7.63 -10.55 18.63
CA ALA A 197 8.57 -9.51 19.01
C ALA A 197 7.90 -8.48 19.93
N VAL A 198 8.66 -8.05 20.93
CA VAL A 198 8.24 -7.11 21.99
C VAL A 198 9.20 -5.94 22.09
N ARG A 199 8.79 -4.87 22.79
CA ARG A 199 9.65 -3.70 23.00
C ARG A 199 10.82 -3.96 23.95
N ILE A 200 10.60 -4.75 24.99
CA ILE A 200 11.61 -5.12 25.99
C ILE A 200 11.85 -6.62 25.84
N PRO A 201 12.99 -7.05 25.28
CA PRO A 201 13.24 -8.45 25.03
C PRO A 201 13.43 -9.23 26.35
N ASP A 202 13.16 -10.50 26.29
CA ASP A 202 13.52 -11.49 27.29
C ASP A 202 14.19 -12.70 26.63
N ARG A 203 14.34 -13.78 27.36
CA ARG A 203 14.99 -15.01 26.85
C ARG A 203 14.19 -15.75 25.78
N THR A 204 12.90 -15.41 25.61
CA THR A 204 11.98 -16.06 24.68
C THR A 204 11.51 -15.12 23.57
N HIS A 205 11.39 -13.83 23.87
CA HIS A 205 10.85 -12.86 22.92
C HIS A 205 11.98 -12.00 22.31
N PRO A 206 12.01 -11.88 20.97
CA PRO A 206 12.92 -10.96 20.29
C PRO A 206 12.50 -9.50 20.50
N VAL A 207 13.40 -8.57 20.23
CA VAL A 207 13.11 -7.14 20.32
C VAL A 207 12.78 -6.55 18.97
N LEU A 208 11.68 -5.80 18.94
CA LEU A 208 11.34 -4.86 17.86
C LEU A 208 10.86 -3.57 18.51
N ASP A 209 11.49 -2.45 18.16
CA ASP A 209 11.06 -1.10 18.59
C ASP A 209 11.38 -0.10 17.49
N VAL A 210 10.39 0.22 16.69
CA VAL A 210 10.49 1.22 15.64
C VAL A 210 9.72 2.46 16.11
N ALA A 211 10.44 3.58 16.22
CA ALA A 211 9.88 4.84 16.67
C ALA A 211 10.28 5.97 15.71
N GLY A 212 9.32 6.86 15.43
CA GLY A 212 9.53 8.12 14.75
C GLY A 212 9.53 9.29 15.72
N GLN A 213 8.70 10.30 15.47
CA GLN A 213 8.46 11.40 16.43
C GLN A 213 7.72 10.93 17.69
N SER A 214 7.05 9.79 17.62
CA SER A 214 6.37 9.13 18.73
C SER A 214 6.92 7.71 18.86
N GLY A 215 6.79 7.12 20.04
CA GLY A 215 7.07 5.72 20.33
C GLY A 215 5.84 5.03 20.89
N CYS A 216 5.84 3.70 20.92
CA CYS A 216 4.79 2.88 21.54
C CYS A 216 5.10 2.64 23.03
N GLY A 217 4.08 2.55 23.85
CA GLY A 217 4.23 2.08 25.23
C GLY A 217 4.53 0.58 25.26
N ARG A 218 3.83 -0.20 24.46
CA ARG A 218 3.99 -1.64 24.23
C ARG A 218 3.95 -1.95 22.76
N ILE A 219 4.75 -2.92 22.36
CA ILE A 219 4.81 -3.41 20.98
C ILE A 219 4.44 -4.90 20.95
N THR A 220 3.71 -5.29 19.92
CA THR A 220 3.62 -6.63 19.41
C THR A 220 3.99 -6.60 17.93
N GLY A 221 4.71 -7.60 17.45
CA GLY A 221 5.12 -7.61 16.05
C GLY A 221 5.99 -8.80 15.71
N ARG A 222 6.56 -8.74 14.52
CA ARG A 222 7.48 -9.73 13.98
C ARG A 222 8.44 -9.08 13.01
N PHE A 223 9.53 -9.75 12.70
CA PHE A 223 10.46 -9.33 11.67
C PHE A 223 11.19 -10.52 11.05
N ASP A 224 11.62 -10.34 9.81
CA ASP A 224 12.46 -11.28 9.08
C ASP A 224 13.81 -10.66 8.81
N VAL A 225 14.88 -11.29 9.26
CA VAL A 225 16.25 -10.91 8.94
C VAL A 225 16.68 -11.67 7.68
N HIS A 226 16.99 -10.94 6.62
CA HIS A 226 17.40 -11.48 5.32
C HIS A 226 18.91 -11.51 5.15
N GLU A 227 19.61 -10.53 5.74
CA GLU A 227 21.09 -10.45 5.78
C GLU A 227 21.51 -9.95 7.17
N ALA A 228 22.53 -10.57 7.74
CA ALA A 228 23.15 -10.17 9.01
C ALA A 228 24.64 -10.49 8.98
N ASP A 229 25.43 -9.57 8.44
CA ASP A 229 26.89 -9.63 8.42
C ASP A 229 27.41 -8.48 9.29
N ILE A 230 27.67 -8.82 10.55
CA ILE A 230 28.06 -7.88 11.58
C ILE A 230 29.39 -8.35 12.12
N SER A 231 30.40 -7.47 12.15
CA SER A 231 31.71 -7.80 12.66
C SER A 231 31.64 -8.33 14.09
N SER A 232 32.51 -9.27 14.43
CA SER A 232 32.52 -9.99 15.72
C SER A 232 32.66 -9.05 16.94
N ASN A 233 33.28 -7.88 16.74
CA ASN A 233 33.40 -6.84 17.76
C ASN A 233 32.22 -5.85 17.75
N GLY A 234 31.26 -6.03 16.84
CA GLY A 234 30.10 -5.15 16.70
C GLY A 234 30.44 -3.74 16.18
N ALA A 235 31.66 -3.46 15.77
CA ALA A 235 32.08 -2.12 15.34
C ALA A 235 31.67 -1.78 13.91
N VAL A 236 31.33 -2.77 13.09
CA VAL A 236 30.96 -2.61 11.70
C VAL A 236 29.72 -3.45 11.40
N ILE A 237 28.76 -2.87 10.71
CA ILE A 237 27.67 -3.58 10.07
C ILE A 237 28.03 -3.62 8.59
N ASP A 238 28.59 -4.74 8.14
CA ASP A 238 28.93 -4.90 6.73
C ASP A 238 27.68 -4.99 5.87
N ARG A 239 26.71 -5.78 6.32
CA ARG A 239 25.38 -5.88 5.71
C ARG A 239 24.33 -6.24 6.76
N PHE A 240 23.24 -5.52 6.74
CA PHE A 240 22.04 -5.86 7.48
C PHE A 240 20.80 -5.54 6.64
N TRP A 241 19.89 -6.50 6.56
CA TRP A 241 18.64 -6.32 5.90
C TRP A 241 17.52 -7.05 6.66
N ALA A 242 16.48 -6.32 7.02
CA ALA A 242 15.32 -6.87 7.71
C ALA A 242 14.03 -6.19 7.25
N THR A 243 12.95 -6.97 7.23
CA THR A 243 11.58 -6.48 7.10
C THR A 243 10.85 -6.67 8.41
N PHE A 244 9.89 -5.81 8.73
CA PHE A 244 9.18 -5.88 10.01
C PHE A 244 7.70 -5.51 9.88
N GLU A 245 6.91 -5.97 10.85
CA GLU A 245 5.54 -5.57 11.13
C GLU A 245 5.40 -5.29 12.62
N GLN A 246 4.94 -4.09 12.98
CA GLN A 246 4.81 -3.62 14.35
C GLN A 246 3.43 -3.06 14.60
N HIS A 247 2.85 -3.42 15.75
CA HIS A 247 1.60 -2.88 16.27
C HIS A 247 1.84 -2.19 17.61
N CYS A 248 1.26 -1.01 17.77
CA CYS A 248 1.36 -0.17 18.97
C CYS A 248 0.22 -0.41 19.93
N ASP A 249 0.54 -0.63 21.21
CA ASP A 249 -0.41 -0.57 22.34
C ASP A 249 -1.69 -1.40 22.17
N GLY A 250 -1.59 -2.50 21.39
CA GLY A 250 -2.70 -3.40 21.10
C GLY A 250 -3.61 -2.95 19.96
N ALA A 251 -3.25 -1.90 19.22
CA ALA A 251 -3.97 -1.49 18.01
C ALA A 251 -3.83 -2.53 16.90
N ALA A 252 -4.89 -2.67 16.08
CA ALA A 252 -4.85 -3.51 14.90
C ALA A 252 -4.02 -2.91 13.75
N ALA A 253 -3.96 -1.57 13.69
CA ALA A 253 -3.20 -0.86 12.66
C ALA A 253 -1.69 -1.13 12.79
N ALA A 254 -1.06 -1.45 11.68
CA ALA A 254 0.34 -1.84 11.61
C ALA A 254 1.23 -0.76 11.00
N LEU A 255 2.46 -0.71 11.48
CA LEU A 255 3.61 -0.13 10.79
C LEU A 255 4.42 -1.27 10.20
N ARG A 256 4.55 -1.30 8.86
CA ARG A 256 5.43 -2.25 8.15
C ARG A 256 6.59 -1.51 7.55
N GLY A 257 7.75 -2.15 7.50
CA GLY A 257 8.91 -1.49 6.92
C GLY A 257 10.01 -2.45 6.51
N ASP A 258 11.01 -1.84 5.90
CA ASP A 258 12.19 -2.50 5.35
C ASP A 258 13.40 -1.62 5.63
N ILE A 259 14.43 -2.16 6.29
CA ILE A 259 15.70 -1.50 6.58
C ILE A 259 16.82 -2.27 5.94
N ARG A 260 17.64 -1.58 5.12
CA ARG A 260 18.87 -2.13 4.55
C ARG A 260 20.03 -1.19 4.82
N VAL A 261 21.11 -1.77 5.31
CA VAL A 261 22.32 -1.06 5.67
C VAL A 261 23.52 -1.86 5.16
N THR A 262 24.43 -1.18 4.46
CA THR A 262 25.71 -1.74 4.01
C THR A 262 26.83 -0.79 4.33
N GLY A 263 27.95 -1.34 4.83
CA GLY A 263 29.18 -0.59 5.08
C GLY A 263 29.05 0.49 6.14
N LEU A 264 28.21 0.28 7.18
CA LEU A 264 28.05 1.22 8.27
C LEU A 264 29.13 0.95 9.33
N SER A 265 30.11 1.84 9.43
CA SER A 265 31.14 1.80 10.48
C SER A 265 30.87 2.82 11.57
N GLN A 266 31.26 2.49 12.79
CA GLN A 266 31.23 3.47 13.88
C GLN A 266 32.19 4.61 13.62
N ALA A 267 31.74 5.84 13.83
CA ALA A 267 32.63 6.99 13.98
C ALA A 267 33.42 6.87 15.30
N PRO A 268 34.75 6.99 15.29
CA PRO A 268 35.58 6.74 16.46
C PRO A 268 35.44 7.71 17.63
N SER A 269 34.52 8.69 17.59
CA SER A 269 34.63 9.86 18.46
C SER A 269 33.44 10.18 19.37
N VAL A 270 32.40 9.33 19.45
CA VAL A 270 31.32 9.59 20.41
C VAL A 270 30.99 8.34 21.20
N GLY A 271 31.54 8.29 22.39
CA GLY A 271 31.30 7.39 23.51
C GLY A 271 30.41 6.16 23.30
N ASN A 272 31.01 5.00 23.48
CA ASN A 272 30.36 3.75 23.95
C ASN A 272 29.07 3.28 23.30
N PHE A 273 29.07 2.96 22.00
CA PHE A 273 27.88 2.44 21.38
C PHE A 273 28.10 1.28 20.37
N CYS A 274 28.99 0.42 20.61
CA CYS A 274 28.97 -1.01 20.32
C CYS A 274 29.79 -1.68 21.40
N TYR A 275 29.14 -2.27 22.35
CA TYR A 275 29.78 -3.04 23.40
C TYR A 275 29.43 -4.50 23.31
N ARG A 276 30.45 -5.28 23.60
CA ARG A 276 30.47 -6.75 23.69
C ARG A 276 29.32 -7.28 24.54
#